data_38aec4ea16a008b45de0afe4edcf68a4
#
_entry.id   38aec4ea16a008b45de0afe4edcf68a4
#
_cell.length_a   1.000
_cell.length_b   1.000
_cell.length_c   1.000
_cell.angle_alpha   90.00
_cell.angle_beta   90.00
_cell.angle_gamma   90.00
#
_symmetry.space_group_name_H-M   'P 1'
#
loop_
_entity.id
_entity.type
_entity.pdbx_description
1 polymer ?
#
loop_
_entity_poly.entity_id
_entity_poly.type
_entity_poly.pdbx_seq_one_letter_code
_entity_poly.pdbx_strand_id
1 'polypeptide(L)'
;MLRATLRQALLTLPLIAPALAASPSEERGKTFAINNCARCHSIDKVTQSPLKIAPPFRTLHKRYPVETLAEALAEGIQTGHPTMPEFQLDPDQIHDLLAYLKTLE
;
A
#
# COMPACT_ATOMS: atom_id res chain seq x y z
N MET A 1 10.40 67.01 16.26
CA MET A 1 11.13 65.74 16.26
C MET A 1 10.15 64.61 16.00
N LEU A 2 10.09 64.12 14.77
CA LEU A 2 9.25 62.94 14.44
C LEU A 2 10.04 61.68 14.80
N ARG A 3 9.52 60.94 15.77
CA ARG A 3 9.98 59.56 16.08
C ARG A 3 9.28 58.60 15.13
N ALA A 4 9.98 58.13 14.11
CA ALA A 4 9.50 57.03 13.26
C ALA A 4 9.62 55.72 14.04
N THR A 5 8.50 55.19 14.50
CA THR A 5 8.42 53.82 15.06
C THR A 5 8.42 52.84 13.91
N LEU A 6 9.54 52.19 13.71
CA LEU A 6 9.68 51.09 12.74
C LEU A 6 8.88 49.91 13.30
N ARG A 7 7.67 49.67 12.76
CA ARG A 7 6.92 48.46 13.04
C ARG A 7 7.55 47.33 12.20
N GLN A 8 8.35 46.50 12.84
CA GLN A 8 8.78 45.25 12.25
C GLN A 8 7.57 44.34 12.13
N ALA A 9 7.08 44.15 10.92
CA ALA A 9 6.11 43.11 10.61
C ALA A 9 6.81 41.77 10.69
N LEU A 10 6.55 40.97 11.72
CA LEU A 10 6.97 39.58 11.77
C LEU A 10 6.18 38.80 10.69
N LEU A 11 6.86 38.50 9.59
CA LEU A 11 6.32 37.55 8.61
C LEU A 11 6.41 36.15 9.21
N THR A 12 5.31 35.63 9.72
CA THR A 12 5.21 34.23 10.10
C THR A 12 5.01 33.42 8.81
N LEU A 13 6.06 32.75 8.32
CA LEU A 13 5.91 31.76 7.27
C LEU A 13 5.17 30.54 7.85
N PRO A 14 4.08 30.07 7.19
CA PRO A 14 3.46 28.82 7.60
C PRO A 14 4.43 27.68 7.33
N LEU A 15 4.71 26.87 8.34
CA LEU A 15 5.41 25.60 8.20
C LEU A 15 4.47 24.62 7.49
N ILE A 16 4.67 24.47 6.18
CA ILE A 16 4.00 23.43 5.40
C ILE A 16 4.78 22.14 5.61
N ALA A 17 4.24 21.24 6.47
CA ALA A 17 4.80 19.90 6.58
C ALA A 17 4.57 19.13 5.26
N PRO A 18 5.60 18.45 4.68
CA PRO A 18 5.39 17.62 3.50
C PRO A 18 4.42 16.49 3.85
N ALA A 19 3.35 16.35 3.08
CA ALA A 19 2.46 15.20 3.18
C ALA A 19 3.25 13.93 2.78
N LEU A 20 3.12 12.85 3.59
CA LEU A 20 3.65 11.55 3.25
C LEU A 20 2.87 11.00 2.05
N ALA A 21 3.40 11.18 0.85
CA ALA A 21 2.86 10.58 -0.36
C ALA A 21 3.30 9.12 -0.47
N ALA A 22 2.41 8.26 -1.02
CA ALA A 22 2.78 6.92 -1.38
C ALA A 22 3.93 6.94 -2.41
N SER A 23 4.86 5.97 -2.32
CA SER A 23 5.90 5.81 -3.31
C SER A 23 5.34 5.33 -4.65
N PRO A 24 6.05 5.53 -5.78
CA PRO A 24 5.63 4.98 -7.06
C PRO A 24 5.42 3.47 -7.06
N SER A 25 6.25 2.72 -6.33
CA SER A 25 6.07 1.26 -6.16
C SER A 25 4.79 0.91 -5.42
N GLU A 26 4.48 1.60 -4.34
CA GLU A 26 3.23 1.40 -3.59
C GLU A 26 2.00 1.69 -4.44
N GLU A 27 2.03 2.75 -5.24
CA GLU A 27 0.94 3.10 -6.16
C GLU A 27 0.74 2.04 -7.26
N ARG A 28 1.83 1.54 -7.85
CA ARG A 28 1.74 0.45 -8.84
C ARG A 28 1.26 -0.84 -8.21
N GLY A 29 1.73 -1.16 -7.01
CA GLY A 29 1.27 -2.32 -6.24
C GLY A 29 -0.21 -2.25 -5.91
N LYS A 30 -0.69 -1.08 -5.51
CA LYS A 30 -2.12 -0.85 -5.30
C LYS A 30 -2.93 -1.04 -6.57
N THR A 31 -2.49 -0.48 -7.67
CA THR A 31 -3.15 -0.65 -8.98
C THR A 31 -3.20 -2.11 -9.40
N PHE A 32 -2.11 -2.84 -9.20
CA PHE A 32 -2.07 -4.28 -9.46
C PHE A 32 -3.09 -5.03 -8.60
N ALA A 33 -3.18 -4.73 -7.31
CA ALA A 33 -4.13 -5.35 -6.40
C ALA A 33 -5.59 -5.04 -6.78
N ILE A 34 -5.89 -3.80 -7.17
CA ILE A 34 -7.22 -3.41 -7.67
C ILE A 34 -7.61 -4.26 -8.88
N ASN A 35 -6.71 -4.41 -9.83
CA ASN A 35 -7.00 -5.07 -11.11
C ASN A 35 -7.05 -6.59 -11.00
N ASN A 36 -6.34 -7.20 -10.05
CA ASN A 36 -6.14 -8.65 -10.03
C ASN A 36 -6.63 -9.35 -8.75
N CYS A 37 -6.83 -8.63 -7.66
CA CYS A 37 -7.07 -9.23 -6.34
C CYS A 37 -8.38 -8.78 -5.70
N ALA A 38 -8.84 -7.56 -6.00
CA ALA A 38 -9.96 -6.92 -5.32
C ALA A 38 -11.31 -7.59 -5.56
N ARG A 39 -11.44 -8.44 -6.57
CA ARG A 39 -12.66 -9.20 -6.80
C ARG A 39 -12.99 -10.11 -5.63
N CYS A 40 -11.99 -10.67 -4.99
CA CYS A 40 -12.13 -11.63 -3.90
C CYS A 40 -11.62 -11.11 -2.56
N HIS A 41 -10.49 -10.38 -2.56
CA HIS A 41 -9.85 -9.88 -1.35
C HIS A 41 -10.20 -8.42 -1.07
N SER A 42 -10.44 -8.08 0.19
CA SER A 42 -10.27 -6.69 0.61
C SER A 42 -8.79 -6.32 0.47
N ILE A 43 -8.53 -5.24 -0.25
CA ILE A 43 -7.19 -4.74 -0.49
C ILE A 43 -6.88 -3.46 0.28
N ASP A 44 -7.80 -2.99 1.10
CA ASP A 44 -7.69 -1.77 1.90
C ASP A 44 -7.64 -2.07 3.41
N LYS A 45 -7.66 -1.00 4.21
CA LYS A 45 -7.54 -1.10 5.67
C LYS A 45 -8.85 -1.35 6.40
N VAL A 46 -10.01 -1.22 5.74
CA VAL A 46 -11.29 -1.13 6.45
C VAL A 46 -12.40 -2.01 5.90
N THR A 47 -12.41 -2.35 4.61
CA THR A 47 -13.50 -3.12 4.01
C THR A 47 -13.40 -4.61 4.29
N GLN A 48 -14.52 -5.30 4.13
CA GLN A 48 -14.56 -6.76 4.15
C GLN A 48 -14.20 -7.33 2.77
N SER A 49 -13.60 -8.52 2.75
CA SER A 49 -13.37 -9.23 1.49
C SER A 49 -14.71 -9.58 0.84
N PRO A 50 -14.88 -9.31 -0.47
CA PRO A 50 -16.07 -9.76 -1.20
C PRO A 50 -16.29 -11.26 -1.11
N LEU A 51 -15.23 -12.04 -1.18
CA LEU A 51 -15.25 -13.48 -0.91
C LEU A 51 -14.83 -13.72 0.55
N LYS A 52 -15.73 -14.25 1.38
CA LYS A 52 -15.51 -14.38 2.83
C LYS A 52 -14.27 -15.19 3.21
N ILE A 53 -13.93 -16.21 2.43
CA ILE A 53 -12.77 -17.07 2.67
C ILE A 53 -11.47 -16.45 2.22
N ALA A 54 -11.50 -15.40 1.37
CA ALA A 54 -10.30 -14.69 0.94
C ALA A 54 -9.84 -13.74 2.07
N PRO A 55 -8.64 -13.95 2.64
CA PRO A 55 -8.21 -13.11 3.73
C PRO A 55 -8.02 -11.66 3.27
N PRO A 56 -8.47 -10.68 4.06
CA PRO A 56 -8.15 -9.29 3.80
C PRO A 56 -6.63 -9.07 3.78
N PHE A 57 -6.13 -8.30 2.84
CA PHE A 57 -4.69 -8.10 2.69
C PHE A 57 -4.04 -7.47 3.93
N ARG A 58 -4.77 -6.63 4.66
CA ARG A 58 -4.28 -6.06 5.93
C ARG A 58 -4.01 -7.09 7.02
N THR A 59 -4.50 -8.32 6.89
CA THR A 59 -4.31 -9.38 7.88
C THR A 59 -3.18 -10.34 7.54
N LEU A 60 -2.62 -10.27 6.33
CA LEU A 60 -1.60 -11.22 5.87
C LEU A 60 -0.35 -11.20 6.74
N HIS A 61 0.12 -10.01 7.12
CA HIS A 61 1.31 -9.86 7.98
C HIS A 61 1.15 -10.48 9.37
N LYS A 62 -0.08 -10.73 9.82
CA LYS A 62 -0.35 -11.41 11.09
C LYS A 62 -0.19 -12.92 11.00
N ARG A 63 -0.21 -13.47 9.80
CA ARG A 63 -0.07 -14.90 9.53
C ARG A 63 1.36 -15.29 9.23
N TYR A 64 2.07 -14.44 8.49
CA TYR A 64 3.46 -14.62 8.06
C TYR A 64 4.05 -13.29 7.60
N PRO A 65 5.38 -13.15 7.56
CA PRO A 65 6.00 -11.98 6.94
C PRO A 65 5.61 -11.90 5.46
N VAL A 66 5.14 -10.74 4.99
CA VAL A 66 4.68 -10.60 3.59
C VAL A 66 5.80 -10.84 2.58
N GLU A 67 7.06 -10.66 2.97
CA GLU A 67 8.23 -10.97 2.14
C GLU A 67 8.28 -12.42 1.71
N THR A 68 7.71 -13.34 2.48
CA THR A 68 7.67 -14.76 2.14
C THR A 68 6.79 -15.05 0.93
N LEU A 69 5.91 -14.12 0.55
CA LEU A 69 5.11 -14.25 -0.67
C LEU A 69 5.92 -14.07 -1.95
N ALA A 70 7.11 -13.45 -1.87
CA ALA A 70 7.92 -13.17 -3.06
C ALA A 70 8.24 -14.44 -3.85
N GLU A 71 8.71 -15.48 -3.17
CA GLU A 71 9.03 -16.77 -3.80
C GLU A 71 7.80 -17.45 -4.38
N ALA A 72 6.71 -17.51 -3.60
CA ALA A 72 5.46 -18.10 -4.06
C ALA A 72 4.90 -17.41 -5.31
N LEU A 73 4.95 -16.08 -5.34
CA LEU A 73 4.48 -15.29 -6.49
C LEU A 73 5.41 -15.42 -7.70
N ALA A 74 6.71 -15.63 -7.50
CA ALA A 74 7.67 -15.86 -8.59
C ALA A 74 7.50 -17.23 -9.24
N GLU A 75 7.22 -18.25 -8.45
CA GLU A 75 7.09 -19.64 -8.89
C GLU A 75 5.68 -20.00 -9.37
N GLY A 76 4.70 -19.23 -9.00
CA GLY A 76 3.29 -19.52 -9.19
C GLY A 76 2.63 -19.87 -7.86
N ILE A 77 1.86 -18.92 -7.32
CA ILE A 77 1.20 -19.13 -6.04
C ILE A 77 0.08 -20.15 -6.18
N GLN A 78 0.17 -21.24 -5.42
CA GLN A 78 -0.90 -22.20 -5.25
C GLN A 78 -1.43 -22.08 -3.82
N THR A 79 -2.71 -21.83 -3.71
CA THR A 79 -3.41 -21.92 -2.44
C THR A 79 -4.20 -23.21 -2.41
N GLY A 80 -4.51 -23.76 -1.26
CA GLY A 80 -5.42 -24.91 -1.13
C GLY A 80 -6.84 -24.61 -1.60
N HIS A 81 -7.07 -23.49 -2.27
CA HIS A 81 -8.36 -22.95 -2.67
C HIS A 81 -8.50 -22.93 -4.19
N PRO A 82 -9.39 -23.79 -4.77
CA PRO A 82 -9.48 -23.91 -6.24
C PRO A 82 -10.03 -22.65 -6.93
N THR A 83 -10.65 -21.72 -6.17
CA THR A 83 -11.22 -20.49 -6.72
C THR A 83 -10.20 -19.36 -6.85
N MET A 84 -9.05 -19.45 -6.19
CA MET A 84 -7.98 -18.47 -6.38
C MET A 84 -7.14 -18.84 -7.60
N PRO A 85 -7.06 -17.95 -8.61
CA PRO A 85 -6.17 -18.20 -9.75
C PRO A 85 -4.72 -18.32 -9.31
N GLU A 86 -3.95 -19.14 -10.02
CA GLU A 86 -2.51 -19.18 -9.87
C GLU A 86 -1.89 -17.94 -10.51
N PHE A 87 -1.20 -17.14 -9.70
CA PHE A 87 -0.46 -15.99 -10.18
C PHE A 87 1.03 -16.30 -10.21
N GLN A 88 1.64 -16.06 -11.35
CA GLN A 88 3.08 -16.06 -11.51
C GLN A 88 3.50 -14.68 -12.00
N LEU A 89 4.23 -13.97 -11.16
CA LEU A 89 4.57 -12.55 -11.37
C LEU A 89 6.05 -12.38 -11.70
N ASP A 90 6.35 -11.34 -12.45
CA ASP A 90 7.74 -10.94 -12.63
C ASP A 90 8.28 -10.20 -11.37
N PRO A 91 9.62 -10.04 -11.26
CA PRO A 91 10.22 -9.42 -10.08
C PRO A 91 9.73 -8.00 -9.79
N ASP A 92 9.47 -7.20 -10.80
CA ASP A 92 9.00 -5.82 -10.62
C ASP A 92 7.58 -5.79 -10.08
N GLN A 93 6.70 -6.64 -10.57
CA GLN A 93 5.34 -6.78 -10.07
C GLN A 93 5.33 -7.25 -8.60
N ILE A 94 6.19 -8.20 -8.25
CA ILE A 94 6.34 -8.68 -6.88
C ILE A 94 6.81 -7.55 -5.97
N HIS A 95 7.84 -6.81 -6.38
CA HIS A 95 8.36 -5.68 -5.63
C HIS A 95 7.27 -4.64 -5.33
N ASP A 96 6.52 -4.27 -6.35
CA ASP A 96 5.45 -3.29 -6.23
C ASP A 96 4.30 -3.78 -5.33
N LEU A 97 3.87 -5.03 -5.53
CA LEU A 97 2.81 -5.61 -4.72
C LEU A 97 3.19 -5.69 -3.23
N LEU A 98 4.41 -6.16 -2.94
CA LEU A 98 4.88 -6.23 -1.55
C LEU A 98 5.03 -4.84 -0.93
N ALA A 99 5.49 -3.84 -1.70
CA ALA A 99 5.55 -2.46 -1.22
C ALA A 99 4.16 -1.96 -0.81
N TYR A 100 3.14 -2.26 -1.59
CA TYR A 100 1.76 -1.91 -1.23
C TYR A 100 1.27 -2.68 0.00
N LEU A 101 1.48 -4.00 0.06
CA LEU A 101 1.05 -4.82 1.20
C LEU A 101 1.61 -4.32 2.52
N LYS A 102 2.85 -3.86 2.54
CA LYS A 102 3.49 -3.28 3.74
C LYS A 102 2.78 -2.02 4.24
N THR A 103 2.14 -1.26 3.37
CA THR A 103 1.37 -0.09 3.78
C THR A 103 0.13 -0.45 4.58
N LEU A 104 -0.31 -1.70 4.53
CA LEU A 104 -1.51 -2.20 5.21
C LEU A 104 -1.23 -2.79 6.60
N GLU A 105 0.02 -2.87 6.99
CA GLU A 105 0.47 -3.39 8.28
C GLU A 105 0.15 -2.46 9.46
#